data_8a328d698dab5b3c819ad05ba4ce1cd6
#
_entry.id   8a328d698dab5b3c819ad05ba4ce1cd6
#
_cell.length_a   1.000
_cell.length_b   1.000
_cell.length_c   1.000
_cell.angle_alpha   90.00
_cell.angle_beta   90.00
_cell.angle_gamma   90.00
#
_symmetry.space_group_name_H-M   'P 1'
#
loop_
_entity.id
_entity.type
_entity.pdbx_description
1 polymer ?
#
loop_
_entity_poly.entity_id
_entity_poly.type
_entity_poly.pdbx_seq_one_letter_code
_entity_poly.pdbx_strand_id
1 'polypeptide(L)'
;NYLVEVNIPIFVQEMGEISPMEDKIGTFIASLIEDESTLQLGIGSIPNAVLAKLTHHKNLGLHTEMFSDGVIDLIENNVINCNFKSISRGRALATFLIGSQRLYDFVNDNPFIEMRESSFVNDTAIIRKNSKMVAINSAIEVDITGQVCADSIGARMFSGVGGQMDFMRGAALSEGGK
;
A
#
# COMPACT_ATOMS: atom_id res chain seq x y z
N ASN A 1 23.66 -3.15 18.52
CA ASN A 1 22.20 -3.19 18.61
C ASN A 1 21.81 -3.10 20.09
N TYR A 2 20.77 -2.35 20.40
CA TYR A 2 20.25 -2.18 21.74
C TYR A 2 18.81 -2.66 21.77
N LEU A 3 18.43 -3.40 22.81
CA LEU A 3 17.05 -3.78 23.13
C LEU A 3 16.61 -2.96 24.34
N VAL A 4 15.49 -2.26 24.21
CA VAL A 4 14.88 -1.51 25.31
C VAL A 4 13.49 -2.10 25.54
N GLU A 5 13.28 -2.72 26.70
CA GLU A 5 11.97 -3.24 27.08
C GLU A 5 11.09 -2.08 27.55
N VAL A 6 9.91 -1.97 26.97
CA VAL A 6 8.93 -0.94 27.30
C VAL A 6 7.54 -1.56 27.37
N ASN A 7 6.68 -0.99 28.22
CA ASN A 7 5.26 -1.35 28.33
C ASN A 7 4.41 -0.12 27.96
N ILE A 8 4.54 0.32 26.72
CA ILE A 8 3.81 1.45 26.17
C ILE A 8 2.95 0.92 25.02
N PRO A 9 1.63 1.23 24.96
CA PRO A 9 0.79 0.81 23.84
C PRO A 9 1.29 1.39 22.52
N ILE A 10 1.15 0.63 21.45
CA ILE A 10 1.45 1.09 20.08
C ILE A 10 0.46 2.22 19.74
N PHE A 11 0.93 3.21 18.98
CA PHE A 11 0.08 4.29 18.48
C PHE A 11 -1.05 3.74 17.60
N VAL A 12 -2.28 4.08 17.95
CA VAL A 12 -3.48 3.70 17.23
C VAL A 12 -4.00 4.92 16.46
N GLN A 13 -4.30 4.73 15.19
CA GLN A 13 -4.90 5.75 14.32
C GLN A 13 -6.17 5.20 13.70
N GLU A 14 -7.29 5.81 14.03
CA GLU A 14 -8.57 5.49 13.38
C GLU A 14 -8.61 6.06 11.97
N MET A 15 -9.27 5.33 11.07
CA MET A 15 -9.48 5.81 9.71
C MET A 15 -10.57 6.89 9.69
N GLY A 16 -10.29 7.98 8.97
CA GLY A 16 -11.29 9.02 8.71
C GLY A 16 -12.38 8.59 7.72
N GLU A 17 -13.45 9.36 7.66
CA GLU A 17 -14.51 9.16 6.66
C GLU A 17 -13.98 9.46 5.24
N ILE A 18 -14.44 8.67 4.28
CA ILE A 18 -14.15 8.88 2.86
C ILE A 18 -15.12 9.90 2.29
N SER A 19 -14.62 11.00 1.75
CA SER A 19 -15.44 12.02 1.10
C SER A 19 -16.00 11.53 -0.24
N PRO A 20 -17.09 12.13 -0.76
CA PRO A 20 -17.63 11.78 -2.08
C PRO A 20 -16.65 11.96 -3.25
N MET A 21 -15.68 12.88 -3.12
CA MET A 21 -14.64 13.07 -4.11
C MET A 21 -13.63 11.91 -4.09
N GLU A 22 -13.17 11.53 -2.91
CA GLU A 22 -12.25 10.41 -2.73
C GLU A 22 -12.88 9.07 -3.14
N ASP A 23 -14.19 8.89 -2.90
CA ASP A 23 -14.94 7.72 -3.36
C ASP A 23 -14.95 7.60 -4.89
N LYS A 24 -15.12 8.74 -5.61
CA LYS A 24 -15.03 8.77 -7.08
C LYS A 24 -13.62 8.46 -7.56
N ILE A 25 -12.59 9.05 -6.95
CA ILE A 25 -11.19 8.76 -7.25
C ILE A 25 -10.92 7.26 -7.05
N GLY A 26 -11.35 6.71 -5.92
CA GLY A 26 -11.22 5.28 -5.61
C GLY A 26 -11.87 4.39 -6.68
N THR A 27 -13.05 4.77 -7.16
CA THR A 27 -13.76 4.05 -8.22
C THR A 27 -12.98 4.05 -9.55
N PHE A 28 -12.44 5.20 -9.96
CA PHE A 28 -11.62 5.27 -11.19
C PHE A 28 -10.34 4.46 -11.07
N ILE A 29 -9.62 4.56 -9.95
CA ILE A 29 -8.38 3.79 -9.75
C ILE A 29 -8.69 2.29 -9.73
N ALA A 30 -9.72 1.86 -9.02
CA ALA A 30 -10.12 0.45 -8.97
C ALA A 30 -10.43 -0.13 -10.36
N SER A 31 -11.00 0.66 -11.27
CA SER A 31 -11.28 0.24 -12.65
C SER A 31 -10.02 -0.03 -13.50
N LEU A 32 -8.86 0.47 -13.06
CA LEU A 32 -7.57 0.25 -13.72
C LEU A 32 -6.83 -0.98 -13.18
N ILE A 33 -7.28 -1.53 -12.06
CA ILE A 33 -6.67 -2.69 -11.41
C ILE A 33 -7.23 -3.96 -12.04
N GLU A 34 -6.35 -4.84 -12.45
CA GLU A 34 -6.72 -6.15 -12.99
C GLU A 34 -6.66 -7.22 -11.90
N ASP A 35 -7.39 -8.32 -12.08
CA ASP A 35 -7.21 -9.52 -11.27
C ASP A 35 -5.73 -9.97 -11.31
N GLU A 36 -5.26 -10.56 -10.22
CA GLU A 36 -3.88 -11.03 -10.03
C GLU A 36 -2.82 -9.91 -9.94
N SER A 37 -3.24 -8.63 -9.93
CA SER A 37 -2.33 -7.50 -9.69
C SER A 37 -1.71 -7.56 -8.30
N THR A 38 -0.45 -7.12 -8.18
CA THR A 38 0.21 -6.91 -6.90
C THR A 38 0.16 -5.42 -6.55
N LEU A 39 -0.41 -5.09 -5.41
CA LEU A 39 -0.68 -3.72 -4.99
C LEU A 39 0.41 -3.17 -4.07
N GLN A 40 0.80 -1.93 -4.30
CA GLN A 40 1.39 -1.03 -3.31
C GLN A 40 0.39 0.08 -3.04
N LEU A 41 0.23 0.42 -1.78
CA LEU A 41 -0.71 1.42 -1.31
C LEU A 41 0.00 2.41 -0.41
N GLY A 42 -0.26 3.70 -0.60
CA GLY A 42 0.04 4.72 0.40
C GLY A 42 -0.94 4.65 1.57
N ILE A 43 -0.85 5.62 2.46
CA ILE A 43 -1.81 5.83 3.54
C ILE A 43 -2.77 6.97 3.18
N GLY A 44 -3.91 7.00 3.86
CA GLY A 44 -4.89 8.07 3.77
C GLY A 44 -6.21 7.65 3.15
N SER A 45 -7.08 8.60 2.96
CA SER A 45 -8.46 8.38 2.51
C SER A 45 -8.54 7.84 1.07
N ILE A 46 -7.65 8.27 0.16
CA ILE A 46 -7.67 7.80 -1.24
C ILE A 46 -7.30 6.32 -1.33
N PRO A 47 -6.18 5.80 -0.77
CA PRO A 47 -5.92 4.36 -0.74
C PRO A 47 -7.04 3.55 -0.10
N ASN A 48 -7.64 4.05 0.97
CA ASN A 48 -8.78 3.38 1.61
C ASN A 48 -10.01 3.36 0.71
N ALA A 49 -10.29 4.45 -0.01
CA ALA A 49 -11.38 4.51 -0.99
C ALA A 49 -11.16 3.50 -2.13
N VAL A 50 -9.93 3.32 -2.59
CA VAL A 50 -9.59 2.29 -3.59
C VAL A 50 -9.87 0.89 -3.03
N LEU A 51 -9.33 0.56 -1.86
CA LEU A 51 -9.53 -0.76 -1.22
C LEU A 51 -11.00 -1.12 -1.08
N ALA A 52 -11.84 -0.16 -0.68
CA ALA A 52 -13.28 -0.35 -0.56
C ALA A 52 -13.98 -0.75 -1.89
N LYS A 53 -13.38 -0.47 -3.04
CA LYS A 53 -13.92 -0.82 -4.37
C LYS A 53 -13.38 -2.15 -4.93
N LEU A 54 -12.41 -2.79 -4.28
CA LEU A 54 -11.77 -4.00 -4.81
C LEU A 54 -12.47 -5.31 -4.43
N THR A 55 -13.63 -5.26 -3.78
CA THR A 55 -14.32 -6.43 -3.23
C THR A 55 -14.68 -7.51 -4.26
N HIS A 56 -14.73 -7.15 -5.55
CA HIS A 56 -15.05 -8.08 -6.64
C HIS A 56 -13.82 -8.60 -7.39
N HIS A 57 -12.62 -8.07 -7.08
CA HIS A 57 -11.37 -8.54 -7.68
C HIS A 57 -10.97 -9.91 -7.13
N LYS A 58 -10.06 -10.57 -7.83
CA LYS A 58 -9.59 -11.92 -7.50
C LYS A 58 -8.09 -12.00 -7.48
N ASN A 59 -7.58 -12.74 -6.51
CA ASN A 59 -6.17 -13.12 -6.44
C ASN A 59 -5.19 -11.95 -6.38
N LEU A 60 -5.58 -10.84 -5.77
CA LEU A 60 -4.68 -9.70 -5.61
C LEU A 60 -3.51 -10.07 -4.68
N GLY A 61 -2.36 -9.46 -4.94
CA GLY A 61 -1.18 -9.50 -4.09
C GLY A 61 -1.00 -8.19 -3.32
N LEU A 62 -0.22 -8.23 -2.24
CA LEU A 62 0.21 -7.06 -1.50
C LEU A 62 1.74 -7.06 -1.34
N HIS A 63 2.40 -6.02 -1.85
CA HIS A 63 3.82 -5.72 -1.68
C HIS A 63 3.94 -4.20 -1.54
N THR A 64 4.05 -3.73 -0.33
CA THR A 64 3.91 -2.32 0.00
C THR A 64 4.86 -1.95 1.14
N GLU A 65 5.30 -0.71 1.22
CA GLU A 65 6.06 -0.24 2.37
C GLU A 65 5.23 -0.31 3.64
N MET A 66 3.97 0.12 3.54
CA MET A 66 3.03 0.09 4.65
C MET A 66 1.61 -0.26 4.20
N PHE A 67 0.78 -0.67 5.14
CA PHE A 67 -0.67 -0.83 4.94
C PHE A 67 -1.46 -0.45 6.19
N SER A 68 -2.76 -0.29 6.02
CA SER A 68 -3.73 0.08 7.04
C SER A 68 -4.91 -0.90 7.05
N ASP A 69 -5.90 -0.64 7.90
CA ASP A 69 -7.08 -1.50 8.13
C ASP A 69 -7.82 -1.94 6.86
N GLY A 70 -7.83 -1.10 5.82
CA GLY A 70 -8.58 -1.38 4.58
C GLY A 70 -8.23 -2.67 3.88
N VAL A 71 -7.07 -3.29 4.17
CA VAL A 71 -6.68 -4.57 3.57
C VAL A 71 -7.28 -5.78 4.29
N ILE A 72 -7.71 -5.64 5.55
CA ILE A 72 -8.15 -6.76 6.39
C ILE A 72 -9.33 -7.48 5.74
N ASP A 73 -10.38 -6.76 5.42
CA ASP A 73 -11.60 -7.34 4.82
C ASP A 73 -11.31 -8.01 3.48
N LEU A 74 -10.38 -7.46 2.68
CA LEU A 74 -9.98 -8.05 1.40
C LEU A 74 -9.17 -9.35 1.59
N ILE A 75 -8.38 -9.44 2.64
CA ILE A 75 -7.63 -10.66 2.98
C ILE A 75 -8.60 -11.71 3.53
N GLU A 76 -9.47 -11.36 4.49
CA GLU A 76 -10.46 -12.27 5.10
C GLU A 76 -11.43 -12.83 4.06
N ASN A 77 -11.81 -12.03 3.05
CA ASN A 77 -12.65 -12.45 1.93
C ASN A 77 -11.89 -13.10 0.76
N ASN A 78 -10.59 -13.39 0.94
CA ASN A 78 -9.73 -14.04 -0.06
C ASN A 78 -9.59 -13.28 -1.39
N VAL A 79 -9.87 -11.98 -1.39
CA VAL A 79 -9.60 -11.08 -2.52
C VAL A 79 -8.10 -10.83 -2.65
N ILE A 80 -7.42 -10.54 -1.53
CA ILE A 80 -5.97 -10.49 -1.42
C ILE A 80 -5.49 -11.82 -0.82
N ASN A 81 -4.95 -12.69 -1.65
CA ASN A 81 -4.39 -13.99 -1.24
C ASN A 81 -2.92 -14.17 -1.61
N CYS A 82 -2.35 -13.22 -2.34
CA CYS A 82 -0.94 -13.19 -2.73
C CYS A 82 -0.46 -14.43 -3.54
N ASN A 83 -1.36 -15.23 -4.10
CA ASN A 83 -1.03 -16.48 -4.78
C ASN A 83 -0.29 -16.29 -6.12
N PHE A 84 -0.42 -15.13 -6.74
CA PHE A 84 0.16 -14.80 -8.04
C PHE A 84 1.41 -13.91 -7.94
N LYS A 85 1.81 -13.52 -6.74
CA LYS A 85 3.07 -12.80 -6.53
C LYS A 85 4.28 -13.64 -6.91
N SER A 86 5.30 -12.99 -7.47
CA SER A 86 6.59 -13.64 -7.74
C SER A 86 7.51 -13.59 -6.51
N ILE A 87 7.38 -12.57 -5.68
CA ILE A 87 8.15 -12.37 -4.45
C ILE A 87 7.24 -12.61 -3.24
N SER A 88 7.69 -13.39 -2.28
CA SER A 88 6.91 -13.75 -1.07
C SER A 88 5.51 -14.26 -1.42
N ARG A 89 5.45 -15.22 -2.33
CA ARG A 89 4.20 -15.81 -2.81
C ARG A 89 3.38 -16.37 -1.65
N GLY A 90 2.07 -16.10 -1.65
CA GLY A 90 1.16 -16.51 -0.58
C GLY A 90 1.29 -15.68 0.70
N ARG A 91 2.04 -14.57 0.68
CA ARG A 91 2.21 -13.66 1.82
C ARG A 91 2.07 -12.20 1.43
N ALA A 92 1.41 -11.44 2.25
CA ALA A 92 1.40 -9.98 2.18
C ALA A 92 2.72 -9.45 2.75
N LEU A 93 3.48 -8.71 1.94
CA LEU A 93 4.81 -8.20 2.28
C LEU A 93 4.74 -6.71 2.60
N ALA A 94 5.25 -6.32 3.77
CA ALA A 94 5.35 -4.92 4.17
C ALA A 94 6.55 -4.64 5.09
N THR A 95 6.82 -3.35 5.34
CA THR A 95 7.86 -2.90 6.28
C THR A 95 7.25 -2.50 7.62
N PHE A 96 6.14 -1.79 7.60
CA PHE A 96 5.42 -1.34 8.81
C PHE A 96 3.93 -1.20 8.54
N LEU A 97 3.18 -0.88 9.58
CA LEU A 97 1.73 -0.69 9.50
C LEU A 97 1.29 0.41 10.48
N ILE A 98 0.23 1.11 10.11
CA ILE A 98 -0.45 2.09 10.96
C ILE A 98 -1.96 1.92 10.78
N GLY A 99 -2.68 1.81 11.88
CA GLY A 99 -4.13 1.68 11.83
C GLY A 99 -4.75 1.53 13.21
N SER A 100 -5.93 0.95 13.25
CA SER A 100 -6.70 0.70 14.47
C SER A 100 -6.14 -0.47 15.27
N GLN A 101 -6.66 -0.67 16.46
CA GLN A 101 -6.34 -1.86 17.27
C GLN A 101 -6.66 -3.16 16.50
N ARG A 102 -7.74 -3.17 15.69
CA ARG A 102 -8.10 -4.30 14.84
C ARG A 102 -6.95 -4.72 13.91
N LEU A 103 -6.23 -3.75 13.33
CA LEU A 103 -5.09 -4.04 12.46
C LEU A 103 -3.96 -4.74 13.22
N TYR A 104 -3.63 -4.25 14.41
CA TYR A 104 -2.56 -4.85 15.22
C TYR A 104 -2.94 -6.26 15.70
N ASP A 105 -4.18 -6.45 16.11
CA ASP A 105 -4.70 -7.77 16.50
C ASP A 105 -4.71 -8.75 15.30
N PHE A 106 -5.06 -8.27 14.11
CA PHE A 106 -5.05 -9.06 12.88
C PHE A 106 -3.65 -9.52 12.47
N VAL A 107 -2.65 -8.66 12.65
CA VAL A 107 -1.26 -8.95 12.25
C VAL A 107 -0.53 -9.81 13.27
N ASN A 108 -0.96 -9.78 14.54
CA ASN A 108 -0.31 -10.51 15.62
C ASN A 108 -0.36 -12.03 15.36
N ASP A 109 0.81 -12.68 15.31
CA ASP A 109 0.97 -14.11 15.02
C ASP A 109 0.30 -14.58 13.71
N ASN A 110 0.08 -13.70 12.74
CA ASN A 110 -0.52 -14.02 11.46
C ASN A 110 0.56 -14.42 10.42
N PRO A 111 0.68 -15.72 10.07
CA PRO A 111 1.72 -16.20 9.13
C PRO A 111 1.53 -15.72 7.69
N PHE A 112 0.36 -15.14 7.35
CA PHE A 112 0.11 -14.55 6.04
C PHE A 112 0.86 -13.22 5.88
N ILE A 113 1.19 -12.54 6.97
CA ILE A 113 1.89 -11.24 6.97
C ILE A 113 3.39 -11.48 7.09
N GLU A 114 4.15 -10.97 6.14
CA GLU A 114 5.62 -10.99 6.14
C GLU A 114 6.14 -9.55 6.31
N MET A 115 6.82 -9.29 7.42
CA MET A 115 7.43 -7.99 7.70
C MET A 115 8.93 -8.06 7.39
N ARG A 116 9.40 -7.13 6.55
CA ARG A 116 10.82 -7.03 6.14
C ARG A 116 11.32 -5.59 6.24
N GLU A 117 12.61 -5.44 6.29
CA GLU A 117 13.26 -4.12 6.23
C GLU A 117 12.96 -3.37 4.92
N SER A 118 12.91 -2.04 4.98
CA SER A 118 12.63 -1.18 3.82
C SER A 118 13.65 -1.34 2.70
N SER A 119 14.91 -1.64 3.01
CA SER A 119 15.95 -1.93 2.02
C SER A 119 15.63 -3.12 1.11
N PHE A 120 14.77 -4.04 1.56
CA PHE A 120 14.28 -5.14 0.73
C PHE A 120 12.92 -4.80 0.09
N VAL A 121 11.98 -4.27 0.89
CA VAL A 121 10.61 -4.03 0.43
C VAL A 121 10.56 -2.93 -0.63
N ASN A 122 11.35 -1.87 -0.47
CA ASN A 122 11.40 -0.71 -1.37
C ASN A 122 12.45 -0.85 -2.49
N ASP A 123 13.16 -2.00 -2.55
CA ASP A 123 14.12 -2.22 -3.64
C ASP A 123 13.39 -2.35 -4.99
N THR A 124 13.62 -1.41 -5.88
CA THR A 124 13.07 -1.41 -7.24
C THR A 124 13.37 -2.70 -8.01
N ALA A 125 14.54 -3.34 -7.78
CA ALA A 125 14.88 -4.61 -8.39
C ALA A 125 14.05 -5.78 -7.84
N ILE A 126 13.53 -5.67 -6.64
CA ILE A 126 12.61 -6.64 -6.03
C ILE A 126 11.17 -6.35 -6.45
N ILE A 127 10.72 -5.09 -6.35
CA ILE A 127 9.35 -4.65 -6.68
C ILE A 127 8.98 -5.08 -8.10
N ARG A 128 9.83 -4.78 -9.10
CA ARG A 128 9.58 -5.07 -10.52
C ARG A 128 9.48 -6.55 -10.88
N LYS A 129 9.89 -7.45 -10.00
CA LYS A 129 9.76 -8.91 -10.21
C LYS A 129 8.31 -9.40 -10.05
N ASN A 130 7.46 -8.66 -9.34
CA ASN A 130 6.03 -8.96 -9.33
C ASN A 130 5.43 -8.45 -10.64
N SER A 131 4.80 -9.34 -11.42
CA SER A 131 4.02 -8.93 -12.58
C SER A 131 2.78 -8.14 -12.16
N LYS A 132 2.26 -7.29 -13.05
CA LYS A 132 1.10 -6.43 -12.80
C LYS A 132 1.23 -5.66 -11.47
N MET A 133 2.41 -5.13 -11.21
CA MET A 133 2.63 -4.29 -10.02
C MET A 133 1.90 -2.96 -10.19
N VAL A 134 1.01 -2.61 -9.28
CA VAL A 134 0.23 -1.37 -9.29
C VAL A 134 0.62 -0.53 -8.09
N ALA A 135 1.23 0.65 -8.36
CA ALA A 135 1.63 1.61 -7.33
C ALA A 135 0.60 2.73 -7.21
N ILE A 136 -0.02 2.85 -6.04
CA ILE A 136 -1.08 3.83 -5.76
C ILE A 136 -0.61 4.79 -4.69
N ASN A 137 -0.38 6.04 -5.09
CA ASN A 137 0.12 7.08 -4.22
C ASN A 137 -0.66 8.38 -4.41
N SER A 138 -0.70 9.20 -3.37
CA SER A 138 -1.34 10.51 -3.40
C SER A 138 -0.37 11.59 -3.86
N ALA A 139 -0.90 12.63 -4.48
CA ALA A 139 -0.20 13.84 -4.87
C ALA A 139 -0.85 15.07 -4.23
N ILE A 140 -0.04 16.09 -3.97
CA ILE A 140 -0.51 17.42 -3.53
C ILE A 140 -0.84 18.27 -4.75
N GLU A 141 0.06 18.30 -5.73
CA GLU A 141 -0.07 19.09 -6.94
C GLU A 141 0.39 18.30 -8.16
N VAL A 142 -0.27 18.52 -9.29
CA VAL A 142 0.15 18.01 -10.61
C VAL A 142 0.08 19.17 -11.59
N ASP A 143 1.18 19.46 -12.27
CA ASP A 143 1.21 20.50 -13.29
C ASP A 143 0.70 20.02 -14.65
N ILE A 144 0.53 20.96 -15.60
CA ILE A 144 0.01 20.64 -16.94
C ILE A 144 0.97 19.78 -17.78
N THR A 145 2.22 19.62 -17.36
CA THR A 145 3.22 18.77 -18.01
C THR A 145 3.28 17.37 -17.41
N GLY A 146 2.52 17.11 -16.32
CA GLY A 146 2.47 15.83 -15.62
C GLY A 146 3.55 15.71 -14.52
N GLN A 147 4.20 16.80 -14.11
CA GLN A 147 5.08 16.76 -12.95
C GLN A 147 4.24 16.69 -11.68
N VAL A 148 4.62 15.79 -10.76
CA VAL A 148 3.89 15.50 -9.52
C VAL A 148 4.71 16.01 -8.34
N CYS A 149 4.07 16.80 -7.47
CA CYS A 149 4.57 17.15 -6.15
C CYS A 149 3.76 16.40 -5.09
N ALA A 150 4.43 15.63 -4.24
CA ALA A 150 3.81 14.83 -3.20
C ALA A 150 4.32 15.12 -1.79
N ASP A 151 5.35 15.96 -1.63
CA ASP A 151 6.05 16.17 -0.37
C ASP A 151 6.08 17.64 0.10
N SER A 152 5.65 18.59 -0.75
CA SER A 152 5.69 20.01 -0.42
C SER A 152 4.48 20.80 -0.90
N ILE A 153 4.19 21.91 -0.22
CA ILE A 153 3.17 22.90 -0.59
C ILE A 153 3.89 24.22 -0.80
N GLY A 154 4.10 24.59 -2.05
CA GLY A 154 4.98 25.68 -2.41
C GLY A 154 6.40 25.44 -1.88
N ALA A 155 6.96 26.38 -1.14
CA ALA A 155 8.30 26.27 -0.56
C ALA A 155 8.35 25.53 0.80
N ARG A 156 7.21 25.05 1.30
CA ARG A 156 7.11 24.39 2.61
C ARG A 156 7.05 22.88 2.45
N MET A 157 8.00 22.17 3.06
CA MET A 157 7.95 20.73 3.20
C MET A 157 6.71 20.31 3.99
N PHE A 158 5.92 19.41 3.43
CA PHE A 158 4.70 18.87 4.01
C PHE A 158 4.90 17.49 4.61
N SER A 159 5.68 16.64 3.93
CA SER A 159 5.97 15.28 4.37
C SER A 159 7.40 14.86 4.04
N GLY A 160 7.83 13.71 4.56
CA GLY A 160 9.04 13.05 4.09
C GLY A 160 8.86 12.44 2.70
N VAL A 161 9.97 12.13 2.04
CA VAL A 161 9.98 11.57 0.68
C VAL A 161 9.44 10.13 0.65
N GLY A 162 9.70 9.30 1.66
CA GLY A 162 9.24 7.90 1.72
C GLY A 162 9.59 7.05 0.50
N GLY A 163 8.90 5.93 0.34
CA GLY A 163 9.13 4.94 -0.72
C GLY A 163 8.35 5.17 -2.03
N GLN A 164 7.60 6.25 -2.16
CA GLN A 164 6.74 6.49 -3.34
C GLN A 164 7.50 6.32 -4.66
N MET A 165 8.67 6.95 -4.79
CA MET A 165 9.46 6.90 -6.03
C MET A 165 10.00 5.51 -6.34
N ASP A 166 10.35 4.73 -5.32
CA ASP A 166 10.83 3.36 -5.49
C ASP A 166 9.72 2.47 -6.06
N PHE A 167 8.51 2.58 -5.52
CA PHE A 167 7.36 1.82 -5.98
C PHE A 167 6.85 2.27 -7.35
N MET A 168 6.77 3.58 -7.62
CA MET A 168 6.40 4.10 -8.93
C MET A 168 7.38 3.61 -10.01
N ARG A 169 8.68 3.66 -9.73
CA ARG A 169 9.72 3.17 -10.63
C ARG A 169 9.68 1.65 -10.78
N GLY A 170 9.47 0.92 -9.67
CA GLY A 170 9.35 -0.53 -9.68
C GLY A 170 8.14 -1.00 -10.48
N ALA A 171 6.99 -0.36 -10.31
CA ALA A 171 5.77 -0.65 -11.07
C ALA A 171 5.95 -0.36 -12.56
N ALA A 172 6.52 0.80 -12.93
CA ALA A 172 6.78 1.15 -14.33
C ALA A 172 7.73 0.16 -15.05
N LEU A 173 8.57 -0.56 -14.31
CA LEU A 173 9.50 -1.57 -14.84
C LEU A 173 8.97 -3.01 -14.71
N SER A 174 7.83 -3.20 -14.09
CA SER A 174 7.14 -4.49 -13.94
C SER A 174 6.41 -4.84 -15.22
N GLU A 175 6.36 -6.12 -15.57
CA GLU A 175 5.53 -6.61 -16.68
C GLU A 175 4.04 -6.37 -16.39
N GLY A 176 3.37 -5.55 -17.21
CA GLY A 176 1.99 -5.14 -17.01
C GLY A 176 1.77 -4.21 -15.81
N GLY A 177 2.81 -3.60 -15.28
CA GLY A 177 2.75 -2.69 -14.13
C GLY A 177 2.21 -1.29 -14.47
N LYS A 178 1.70 -0.59 -13.46
CA LYS A 178 1.04 0.72 -13.57
C LYS A 178 1.35 1.61 -12.37
#